data_17a1c774f581a8ec278990254933f896
#
_entry.id   17a1c774f581a8ec278990254933f896
#
_cell.length_a   1.000
_cell.length_b   1.000
_cell.length_c   1.000
_cell.angle_alpha   90.00
_cell.angle_beta   90.00
_cell.angle_gamma   90.00
#
_symmetry.space_group_name_H-M   'P 1'
#
loop_
_entity.id
_entity.type
_entity.pdbx_description
1 polymer ?
#
loop_
_entity_poly.entity_id
_entity_poly.type
_entity_poly.pdbx_seq_one_letter_code
_entity_poly.pdbx_strand_id
1 'polypeptide(L)' 'MIDYSPLWETMQKRGVTQYQLLKSGIDNKTLDSLKKNKNITMLTLEKLCDIIGCSPNEVVQFQK' A
#
# COMPACT_ATOMS: atom_id res chain seq x y z
N MET A 1 4.62 13.96 -7.15
CA MET A 1 4.94 12.56 -7.48
C MET A 1 4.32 11.63 -6.44
N ILE A 2 3.80 10.51 -6.89
CA ILE A 2 3.26 9.48 -5.99
C ILE A 2 4.40 8.83 -5.22
N ASP A 3 4.20 8.66 -3.91
CA ASP A 3 5.20 8.04 -3.05
C ASP A 3 4.50 7.16 -2.02
N TYR A 4 4.83 5.88 -1.99
CA TYR A 4 4.24 4.91 -1.07
C TYR A 4 5.12 4.62 0.15
N SER A 5 6.09 5.48 0.44
CA SER A 5 6.91 5.31 1.65
C SER A 5 6.08 5.16 2.93
N PRO A 6 4.98 5.93 3.10
CA PRO A 6 4.14 5.74 4.29
C PRO A 6 3.58 4.33 4.41
N LEU A 7 3.27 3.68 3.28
CA LEU A 7 2.75 2.31 3.29
C LEU A 7 3.72 1.35 3.98
N TRP A 8 5.00 1.40 3.58
CA TRP A 8 6.01 0.49 4.12
C TRP A 8 6.22 0.72 5.61
N GLU A 9 6.26 1.97 6.04
CA GLU A 9 6.37 2.33 7.46
C GLU A 9 5.17 1.84 8.26
N THR A 10 3.97 2.04 7.74
CA THR A 10 2.74 1.62 8.41
C THR A 10 2.67 0.10 8.54
N MET A 11 3.04 -0.61 7.48
CA MET A 11 3.09 -2.06 7.50
C MET A 11 4.06 -2.56 8.57
N GLN A 12 5.22 -1.95 8.67
CA GLN A 12 6.21 -2.33 9.66
C GLN A 12 5.68 -2.10 11.08
N LYS A 13 5.06 -0.96 11.31
CA LYS A 13 4.49 -0.62 12.63
C LYS A 13 3.38 -1.57 13.05
N ARG A 14 2.60 -2.04 12.09
CA ARG A 14 1.45 -2.91 12.38
C ARG A 14 1.74 -4.39 12.21
N GLY A 15 2.97 -4.74 11.86
CA GLY A 15 3.36 -6.13 11.69
C GLY A 15 2.72 -6.81 10.49
N VAL A 16 2.37 -6.04 9.45
CA VAL A 16 1.80 -6.58 8.21
C VAL A 16 2.91 -6.80 7.21
N THR A 17 2.96 -7.99 6.61
CA THR A 17 3.98 -8.36 5.64
C THR A 17 3.43 -8.29 4.21
N GLN A 18 4.34 -8.23 3.22
CA GLN A 18 3.94 -8.29 1.81
C GLN A 18 3.22 -9.60 1.50
N TYR A 19 3.62 -10.70 2.14
CA TYR A 19 2.97 -11.99 1.99
C TYR A 19 1.50 -11.91 2.41
N GLN A 20 1.21 -11.21 3.51
CA GLN A 20 -0.17 -11.01 3.97
C GLN A 20 -0.99 -10.22 2.96
N LEU A 21 -0.39 -9.22 2.31
CA LEU A 21 -1.06 -8.47 1.26
C LEU A 21 -1.43 -9.38 0.10
N LEU A 22 -0.50 -10.23 -0.34
CA LEU A 22 -0.75 -11.18 -1.43
C LEU A 22 -1.87 -12.14 -1.07
N LYS A 23 -1.87 -12.65 0.15
CA LYS A 23 -2.92 -13.57 0.62
C LYS A 23 -4.28 -12.90 0.72
N SER A 24 -4.30 -11.60 0.97
CA SER A 24 -5.54 -10.85 1.15
C SER A 24 -6.13 -10.32 -0.16
N GLY A 25 -5.50 -10.65 -1.29
CA GLY A 25 -6.04 -10.31 -2.60
C GLY A 25 -5.31 -9.22 -3.35
N ILE A 26 -4.19 -8.72 -2.82
CA ILE A 26 -3.31 -7.80 -3.56
C ILE A 26 -2.41 -8.67 -4.42
N ASP A 27 -2.44 -8.50 -5.75
CA ASP A 27 -1.65 -9.34 -6.63
C ASP A 27 -0.21 -8.83 -6.76
N ASN A 28 0.65 -9.66 -7.39
CA ASN A 28 2.07 -9.33 -7.56
C ASN A 28 2.27 -8.09 -8.41
N LYS A 29 1.41 -7.87 -9.39
CA LYS A 29 1.49 -6.71 -10.28
C LYS A 29 1.23 -5.42 -9.50
N THR A 30 0.24 -5.43 -8.64
CA THR A 30 -0.09 -4.29 -7.78
C THR A 30 1.04 -4.04 -6.78
N LEU A 31 1.58 -5.10 -6.18
CA LEU A 31 2.69 -4.97 -5.26
C LEU A 31 3.91 -4.35 -5.93
N ASP A 32 4.20 -4.77 -7.17
CA ASP A 32 5.30 -4.20 -7.96
C ASP A 32 5.07 -2.70 -8.22
N SER A 33 3.84 -2.31 -8.55
CA SER A 33 3.48 -0.91 -8.74
C SER A 33 3.73 -0.10 -7.47
N LEU A 34 3.40 -0.64 -6.32
CA LEU A 34 3.64 0.02 -5.03
C LEU A 34 5.13 0.21 -4.78
N LYS A 35 5.94 -0.79 -5.09
CA LYS A 35 7.40 -0.71 -4.92
C LYS A 35 8.04 0.32 -5.82
N LYS A 36 7.44 0.57 -6.99
CA LYS A 36 7.98 1.50 -8.01
C LYS A 36 7.29 2.86 -8.01
N ASN A 37 6.45 3.12 -7.02
CA ASN A 37 5.70 4.37 -6.92
C ASN A 37 4.84 4.66 -8.15
N LYS A 38 4.27 3.61 -8.73
CA LYS A 38 3.38 3.72 -9.88
C LYS A 38 1.93 3.88 -9.44
N ASN A 39 1.08 4.33 -10.37
CA ASN A 39 -0.32 4.55 -10.12
C ASN A 39 -1.04 3.25 -9.73
N ILE A 40 -1.97 3.35 -8.79
CA ILE A 40 -2.93 2.29 -8.45
C ILE A 40 -4.34 2.91 -8.48
N THR A 41 -5.35 2.05 -8.54
CA THR A 41 -6.73 2.54 -8.51
C THR A 41 -7.13 2.93 -7.10
N MET A 42 -8.15 3.79 -7.00
CA MET A 42 -8.71 4.16 -5.68
C MET A 42 -9.28 2.94 -4.97
N LEU A 43 -9.85 1.99 -5.72
CA LEU A 43 -10.36 0.75 -5.14
C LEU A 43 -9.23 -0.07 -4.50
N THR A 44 -8.08 -0.11 -5.15
CA THR A 44 -6.91 -0.79 -4.59
C THR A 44 -6.42 -0.09 -3.32
N LEU A 45 -6.43 1.24 -3.32
CA LEU A 45 -6.07 2.02 -2.14
C LEU A 45 -7.01 1.72 -0.97
N GLU A 46 -8.31 1.68 -1.22
CA GLU A 46 -9.31 1.33 -0.21
C GLU A 46 -9.04 -0.07 0.35
N LYS A 47 -8.74 -1.01 -0.53
CA LYS A 47 -8.45 -2.39 -0.14
C LYS A 47 -7.22 -2.49 0.76
N LEU A 48 -6.16 -1.75 0.42
CA LEU A 48 -4.96 -1.69 1.25
C LEU A 48 -5.27 -1.14 2.64
N CYS A 49 -6.04 -0.08 2.72
CA CYS A 49 -6.45 0.51 3.99
C CYS A 49 -7.23 -0.48 4.83
N ASP A 50 -8.14 -1.24 4.22
CA ASP A 50 -8.93 -2.25 4.92
C ASP A 50 -8.07 -3.39 5.46
N ILE A 51 -7.13 -3.87 4.64
CA ILE A 51 -6.24 -4.98 5.04
C ILE A 51 -5.35 -4.57 6.21
N ILE A 52 -4.78 -3.38 6.14
CA ILE A 52 -3.82 -2.90 7.12
C ILE A 52 -4.53 -2.28 8.33
N GLY A 53 -5.73 -1.78 8.14
CA GLY A 53 -6.49 -1.09 9.19
C GLY A 53 -5.99 0.33 9.39
N CYS A 54 -5.77 1.06 8.31
CA CYS A 54 -5.22 2.43 8.35
C CYS A 54 -6.00 3.35 7.41
N SER A 55 -5.65 4.63 7.43
CA SER A 55 -6.24 5.64 6.55
C SER A 55 -5.36 5.85 5.31
N PRO A 56 -5.90 6.45 4.22
CA PRO A 56 -5.13 6.63 2.99
C PRO A 56 -3.83 7.42 3.13
N ASN A 57 -3.77 8.38 4.03
CA ASN A 57 -2.56 9.16 4.26
C ASN A 57 -1.43 8.33 4.89
N GLU A 58 -1.78 7.16 5.43
CA GLU A 58 -0.79 6.22 5.97
C GLU A 58 -0.30 5.24 4.90
N VAL A 59 -0.80 5.34 3.68
CA VAL A 59 -0.41 4.51 2.54
C VAL A 59 0.36 5.30 1.51
N VAL A 60 -0.13 6.49 1.16
CA VAL A 60 0.41 7.26 0.04
C VAL A 60 0.54 8.74 0.40
N GLN A 61 1.56 9.36 -0.18
CA GLN A 61 1.73 10.81 -0.10
C GLN A 61 2.20 11.31 -1.47
N PHE A 62 2.11 12.61 -1.68
CA PHE A 62 2.60 13.23 -2.90
C PHE A 62 3.83 14.06 -2.56
N GLN A 63 4.93 13.78 -3.25
CA GLN A 63 6.14 14.58 -3.12
C GLN A 63 6.15 15.67 -4.18
N LYS A 64 6.59 16.83 -3.77
CA LYS A 64 6.71 17.98 -4.68
C LYS A 64 8.11 18.08 -5.27
#